data_ec16a2be360fff2c88b1cf55642883c4
#
_entry.id   ec16a2be360fff2c88b1cf55642883c4
#
_cell.length_a   1.000
_cell.length_b   1.000
_cell.length_c   1.000
_cell.angle_alpha   90.00
_cell.angle_beta   90.00
_cell.angle_gamma   90.00
#
_symmetry.space_group_name_H-M   'P 1'
#
loop_
_entity.id
_entity.type
_entity.pdbx_description
1 polymer ?
#
loop_
_entity_poly.entity_id
_entity_poly.type
_entity_poly.pdbx_seq_one_letter_code
_entity_poly.pdbx_strand_id
1 'polypeptide(L)'
;SATCSSTVAVPNSLGPAELLLHYSTEEQKNHYLPRLARGEDVPCFALTGPRAGSDAASIPDTGVVCRGHWDGKEVVGVRLNFSKRYITLAPIATVIGLAFKLYDPDKLLGGDKTDYGITCALIPRHTPGVTIGRRHFPLNVPFQNGPLSGKDVFVPLDAIIGGPKMAGQGWRML
;
A
#
# COMPACT_ATOMS: atom_id res chain seq x y z
N SER A 1 -15.75 -9.62 -20.77
CA SER A 1 -15.41 -11.02 -20.98
C SER A 1 -14.34 -11.47 -19.97
N ALA A 2 -14.20 -12.79 -19.79
CA ALA A 2 -13.18 -13.36 -18.91
C ALA A 2 -11.75 -12.94 -19.31
N THR A 3 -11.47 -12.83 -20.60
CA THR A 3 -10.19 -12.38 -21.14
C THR A 3 -9.83 -10.96 -20.64
N CYS A 4 -10.77 -10.02 -20.72
CA CYS A 4 -10.52 -8.65 -20.25
C CYS A 4 -10.24 -8.62 -18.74
N SER A 5 -11.01 -9.38 -17.95
CA SER A 5 -10.80 -9.49 -16.51
C SER A 5 -9.40 -9.99 -16.16
N SER A 6 -8.93 -11.03 -16.84
CA SER A 6 -7.59 -11.59 -16.63
C SER A 6 -6.48 -10.62 -17.06
N THR A 7 -6.61 -10.01 -18.24
CA THR A 7 -5.61 -9.07 -18.77
C THR A 7 -5.42 -7.86 -17.87
N VAL A 8 -6.47 -7.36 -17.24
CA VAL A 8 -6.38 -6.22 -16.32
C VAL A 8 -5.87 -6.64 -14.95
N ALA A 9 -6.28 -7.81 -14.45
CA ALA A 9 -5.92 -8.26 -13.11
C ALA A 9 -4.45 -8.68 -12.98
N VAL A 10 -3.90 -9.36 -13.99
CA VAL A 10 -2.54 -9.92 -13.94
C VAL A 10 -1.46 -8.87 -13.66
N PRO A 11 -1.36 -7.74 -14.39
CA PRO A 11 -0.33 -6.74 -14.09
C PRO A 11 -0.43 -6.18 -12.67
N ASN A 12 -1.65 -6.02 -12.15
CA ASN A 12 -1.86 -5.51 -10.80
C ASN A 12 -1.51 -6.52 -9.70
N SER A 13 -1.55 -7.81 -9.98
CA SER A 13 -1.11 -8.84 -9.06
C SER A 13 0.39 -9.10 -9.13
N LEU A 14 1.01 -8.90 -10.28
CA LEU A 14 2.46 -9.05 -10.47
C LEU A 14 3.25 -7.84 -10.00
N GLY A 15 2.71 -6.62 -10.17
CA GLY A 15 3.40 -5.38 -9.81
C GLY A 15 3.92 -5.37 -8.38
N PRO A 16 3.11 -5.63 -7.34
CA PRO A 16 3.61 -5.72 -5.97
C PRO A 16 4.67 -6.80 -5.76
N ALA A 17 4.58 -7.95 -6.42
CA ALA A 17 5.60 -8.98 -6.33
C ALA A 17 6.94 -8.52 -6.93
N GLU A 18 6.92 -7.82 -8.05
CA GLU A 18 8.10 -7.23 -8.69
C GLU A 18 8.75 -6.18 -7.79
N LEU A 19 7.94 -5.30 -7.16
CA LEU A 19 8.45 -4.34 -6.18
C LEU A 19 9.13 -5.04 -4.99
N LEU A 20 8.56 -6.14 -4.52
CA LEU A 20 9.14 -6.92 -3.44
C LEU A 20 10.47 -7.55 -3.84
N LEU A 21 10.60 -8.10 -5.04
CA LEU A 21 11.86 -8.67 -5.54
C LEU A 21 12.99 -7.64 -5.54
N HIS A 22 12.71 -6.41 -5.96
CA HIS A 22 13.74 -5.39 -6.17
C HIS A 22 14.03 -4.55 -4.92
N TYR A 23 13.03 -4.26 -4.08
CA TYR A 23 13.13 -3.23 -3.06
C TYR A 23 12.92 -3.72 -1.62
N SER A 24 12.33 -4.89 -1.41
CA SER A 24 11.98 -5.32 -0.07
C SER A 24 13.15 -5.90 0.73
N THR A 25 12.94 -6.00 2.04
CA THR A 25 13.87 -6.73 2.91
C THR A 25 13.76 -8.24 2.67
N GLU A 26 14.75 -9.00 3.12
CA GLU A 26 14.71 -10.47 3.01
C GLU A 26 13.54 -11.07 3.82
N GLU A 27 13.20 -10.47 4.96
CA GLU A 27 12.04 -10.87 5.77
C GLU A 27 10.74 -10.68 4.99
N GLN A 28 10.57 -9.52 4.33
CA GLN A 28 9.40 -9.26 3.49
C GLN A 28 9.34 -10.22 2.30
N LYS A 29 10.46 -10.49 1.62
CA LYS A 29 10.52 -11.46 0.52
C LYS A 29 10.10 -12.85 0.98
N ASN A 30 10.70 -13.33 2.06
CA ASN A 30 10.44 -14.66 2.58
C ASN A 30 9.00 -14.84 3.07
N HIS A 31 8.37 -13.75 3.55
CA HIS A 31 6.97 -13.79 3.98
C HIS A 31 6.00 -13.73 2.79
N TYR A 32 6.16 -12.76 1.90
CA TYR A 32 5.15 -12.48 0.88
C TYR A 32 5.32 -13.28 -0.42
N LEU A 33 6.55 -13.41 -0.95
CA LEU A 33 6.74 -14.00 -2.28
C LEU A 33 6.24 -15.44 -2.39
N PRO A 34 6.48 -16.35 -1.42
CA PRO A 34 5.93 -17.70 -1.49
C PRO A 34 4.39 -17.72 -1.43
N ARG A 35 3.79 -16.84 -0.64
CA ARG A 35 2.33 -16.74 -0.49
C ARG A 35 1.67 -16.20 -1.74
N LEU A 36 2.28 -15.19 -2.37
CA LEU A 36 1.85 -14.66 -3.67
C LEU A 36 1.95 -15.71 -4.77
N ALA A 37 3.05 -16.46 -4.81
CA ALA A 37 3.26 -17.52 -5.81
C ALA A 37 2.24 -18.67 -5.69
N ARG A 38 1.81 -19.00 -4.47
CA ARG A 38 0.76 -20.01 -4.23
C ARG A 38 -0.67 -19.47 -4.34
N GLY A 39 -0.85 -18.16 -4.52
CA GLY A 39 -2.17 -17.53 -4.52
C GLY A 39 -2.85 -17.47 -3.15
N GLU A 40 -2.10 -17.66 -2.07
CA GLU A 40 -2.57 -17.48 -0.69
C GLU A 40 -2.77 -15.99 -0.39
N ASP A 41 -1.92 -15.14 -0.97
CA ASP A 41 -2.08 -13.71 -0.95
C ASP A 41 -2.41 -13.17 -2.34
N VAL A 42 -3.37 -12.25 -2.38
CA VAL A 42 -3.75 -11.49 -3.58
C VAL A 42 -3.43 -10.02 -3.31
N PRO A 43 -2.46 -9.44 -4.00
CA PRO A 43 -2.10 -8.05 -3.78
C PRO A 43 -2.95 -7.11 -4.63
N CYS A 44 -3.07 -5.86 -4.18
CA CYS A 44 -3.46 -4.73 -5.02
C CYS A 44 -2.48 -3.57 -4.83
N PHE A 45 -2.43 -2.67 -5.82
CA PHE A 45 -1.59 -1.47 -5.72
C PHE A 45 -2.45 -0.21 -5.65
N ALA A 46 -2.48 0.42 -4.49
CA ALA A 46 -3.33 1.55 -4.15
C ALA A 46 -2.59 2.89 -4.34
N LEU A 47 -2.58 3.37 -5.59
CA LEU A 47 -1.97 4.65 -5.97
C LEU A 47 -3.04 5.71 -6.24
N THR A 48 -3.93 5.47 -7.20
CA THR A 48 -4.91 6.44 -7.68
C THR A 48 -5.94 6.80 -6.61
N GLY A 49 -6.16 8.09 -6.42
CA GLY A 49 -7.15 8.63 -5.49
C GLY A 49 -8.18 9.52 -6.18
N PRO A 50 -9.18 10.02 -5.43
CA PRO A 50 -10.21 10.92 -5.98
C PRO A 50 -9.66 12.24 -6.54
N ARG A 51 -8.49 12.68 -6.06
CA ARG A 51 -7.89 13.98 -6.42
C ARG A 51 -6.58 13.83 -7.18
N ALA A 52 -6.03 12.63 -7.31
CA ALA A 52 -4.78 12.38 -8.00
C ALA A 52 -4.88 11.09 -8.81
N GLY A 53 -4.83 11.23 -10.13
CA GLY A 53 -4.77 10.15 -11.10
C GLY A 53 -3.46 10.24 -11.86
N SER A 54 -3.46 10.90 -13.03
CA SER A 54 -2.26 11.07 -13.86
C SER A 54 -1.14 11.84 -13.14
N ASP A 55 -1.49 12.80 -12.29
CA ASP A 55 -0.54 13.47 -11.39
C ASP A 55 -0.36 12.66 -10.10
N ALA A 56 0.38 11.56 -10.20
CA ALA A 56 0.63 10.68 -9.06
C ALA A 56 1.46 11.36 -7.95
N ALA A 57 2.22 12.39 -8.26
CA ALA A 57 2.99 13.15 -7.27
C ALA A 57 2.10 13.97 -6.33
N SER A 58 0.88 14.31 -6.77
CA SER A 58 -0.07 15.12 -6.00
C SER A 58 -1.02 14.32 -5.11
N ILE A 59 -0.73 13.05 -4.83
CA ILE A 59 -1.55 12.24 -3.90
C ILE A 59 -1.68 12.97 -2.56
N PRO A 60 -2.92 13.11 -2.03
CA PRO A 60 -3.15 13.77 -0.74
C PRO A 60 -3.03 12.82 0.46
N ASP A 61 -2.83 11.54 0.20
CA ASP A 61 -2.76 10.51 1.24
C ASP A 61 -1.51 10.69 2.09
N THR A 62 -1.65 10.53 3.40
CA THR A 62 -0.59 10.83 4.35
C THR A 62 -0.28 9.66 5.27
N GLY A 63 0.98 9.55 5.66
CA GLY A 63 1.44 8.74 6.77
C GLY A 63 2.27 9.60 7.71
N VAL A 64 2.01 9.51 8.99
CA VAL A 64 2.76 10.23 10.03
C VAL A 64 3.46 9.21 10.90
N VAL A 65 4.77 9.33 11.02
CA VAL A 65 5.56 8.48 11.92
C VAL A 65 5.19 8.83 13.38
N CYS A 66 4.85 7.82 14.16
CA CYS A 66 4.44 8.01 15.54
C CYS A 66 4.64 6.70 16.33
N ARG A 67 4.53 6.81 17.66
CA ARG A 67 4.42 5.62 18.53
C ARG A 67 3.00 5.09 18.52
N GLY A 68 2.86 3.77 18.60
CA GLY A 68 1.58 3.11 18.66
C GLY A 68 1.72 1.64 19.09
N HIS A 69 0.60 0.92 19.16
CA HIS A 69 0.60 -0.48 19.57
C HIS A 69 0.42 -1.38 18.34
N TRP A 70 1.27 -2.40 18.26
CA TRP A 70 1.21 -3.47 17.27
C TRP A 70 1.52 -4.80 17.94
N ASP A 71 0.64 -5.79 17.79
CA ASP A 71 0.74 -7.09 18.45
C ASP A 71 1.00 -7.01 19.97
N GLY A 72 0.30 -6.05 20.63
CA GLY A 72 0.37 -5.85 22.07
C GLY A 72 1.62 -5.13 22.58
N LYS A 73 2.50 -4.68 21.68
CA LYS A 73 3.74 -3.96 22.04
C LYS A 73 3.69 -2.52 21.52
N GLU A 74 4.25 -1.60 22.30
CA GLU A 74 4.49 -0.25 21.82
C GLU A 74 5.68 -0.26 20.84
N VAL A 75 5.45 0.27 19.65
CA VAL A 75 6.46 0.36 18.59
C VAL A 75 6.39 1.71 17.89
N VAL A 76 7.47 2.10 17.23
CA VAL A 76 7.43 3.19 16.26
C VAL A 76 6.84 2.63 14.96
N GLY A 77 5.89 3.35 14.40
CA GLY A 77 5.19 2.97 13.19
C GLY A 77 4.69 4.17 12.40
N VAL A 78 3.78 3.93 11.51
CA VAL A 78 3.16 4.96 10.66
C VAL A 78 1.65 4.95 10.84
N ARG A 79 1.07 6.11 11.12
CA ARG A 79 -0.38 6.33 11.13
C ARG A 79 -0.81 6.87 9.79
N LEU A 80 -1.61 6.11 9.08
CA LEU A 80 -1.99 6.34 7.70
C LEU A 80 -3.42 6.85 7.60
N ASN A 81 -3.62 7.85 6.72
CA ASN A 81 -4.92 8.34 6.29
C ASN A 81 -4.94 8.41 4.76
N PHE A 82 -5.84 7.69 4.12
CA PHE A 82 -5.86 7.57 2.66
C PHE A 82 -7.26 7.32 2.11
N SER A 83 -7.46 7.73 0.85
CA SER A 83 -8.67 7.45 0.08
C SER A 83 -8.30 7.15 -1.36
N LYS A 84 -8.56 5.92 -1.80
CA LYS A 84 -8.18 5.40 -3.11
C LYS A 84 -9.40 4.97 -3.89
N ARG A 85 -9.36 5.07 -5.22
CA ARG A 85 -10.45 4.62 -6.11
C ARG A 85 -9.91 3.93 -7.35
N TYR A 86 -10.78 3.16 -7.98
CA TYR A 86 -10.45 2.38 -9.17
C TYR A 86 -9.28 1.42 -8.97
N ILE A 87 -9.14 0.87 -7.77
CA ILE A 87 -8.05 -0.03 -7.45
C ILE A 87 -8.41 -1.44 -7.91
N THR A 88 -7.68 -1.91 -8.90
CA THR A 88 -7.81 -3.28 -9.42
C THR A 88 -7.42 -4.28 -8.35
N LEU A 89 -8.21 -5.31 -8.19
CA LEU A 89 -8.14 -6.36 -7.17
C LEU A 89 -8.49 -5.93 -5.75
N ALA A 90 -8.71 -4.65 -5.42
CA ALA A 90 -9.05 -4.22 -4.07
C ALA A 90 -10.18 -5.03 -3.41
N PRO A 91 -11.28 -5.40 -4.12
CA PRO A 91 -12.36 -6.16 -3.49
C PRO A 91 -11.95 -7.52 -2.93
N ILE A 92 -10.92 -8.14 -3.48
CA ILE A 92 -10.44 -9.48 -3.09
C ILE A 92 -9.01 -9.48 -2.54
N ALA A 93 -8.33 -8.34 -2.52
CA ALA A 93 -6.96 -8.24 -2.04
C ALA A 93 -6.85 -8.66 -0.58
N THR A 94 -5.78 -9.38 -0.25
CA THR A 94 -5.40 -9.74 1.13
C THR A 94 -4.32 -8.80 1.66
N VAL A 95 -3.51 -8.24 0.75
CA VAL A 95 -2.45 -7.27 1.04
C VAL A 95 -2.56 -6.07 0.09
N ILE A 96 -2.39 -4.89 0.65
CA ILE A 96 -2.50 -3.61 -0.05
C ILE A 96 -1.12 -2.98 -0.12
N GLY A 97 -0.56 -2.83 -1.33
CA GLY A 97 0.55 -1.94 -1.58
C GLY A 97 0.04 -0.51 -1.66
N LEU A 98 0.35 0.30 -0.67
CA LEU A 98 -0.15 1.68 -0.57
C LEU A 98 0.97 2.68 -0.83
N ALA A 99 0.71 3.66 -1.72
CA ALA A 99 1.54 4.85 -1.88
C ALA A 99 0.92 6.04 -1.13
N PHE A 100 1.75 6.76 -0.36
CA PHE A 100 1.35 7.90 0.46
C PHE A 100 2.54 8.85 0.70
N LYS A 101 2.28 10.08 1.14
CA LYS A 101 3.32 11.01 1.58
C LYS A 101 3.65 10.77 3.05
N LEU A 102 4.92 10.53 3.36
CA LEU A 102 5.40 10.24 4.71
C LEU A 102 5.96 11.50 5.37
N TYR A 103 5.49 11.73 6.59
CA TYR A 103 5.95 12.82 7.47
C TYR A 103 6.45 12.27 8.80
N ASP A 104 7.51 12.85 9.32
CA ASP A 104 8.10 12.51 10.62
C ASP A 104 8.36 13.79 11.44
N PRO A 105 7.31 14.43 11.98
CA PRO A 105 7.44 15.67 12.71
C PRO A 105 8.26 15.54 13.99
N ASP A 106 8.21 14.36 14.62
CA ASP A 106 8.90 14.07 15.88
C ASP A 106 10.31 13.47 15.68
N LYS A 107 10.77 13.36 14.42
CA LYS A 107 12.09 12.85 14.03
C LYS A 107 12.40 11.45 14.57
N LEU A 108 11.41 10.59 14.64
CA LEU A 108 11.51 9.22 15.15
C LEU A 108 12.31 8.28 14.24
N LEU A 109 12.45 8.63 12.97
CA LEU A 109 13.30 7.90 12.01
C LEU A 109 14.78 8.27 12.13
N GLY A 110 15.09 9.30 12.93
CA GLY A 110 16.44 9.88 13.06
C GLY A 110 16.73 10.94 11.99
N GLY A 111 17.69 11.81 12.29
CA GLY A 111 18.05 12.93 11.42
C GLY A 111 17.11 14.12 11.53
N ASP A 112 17.24 15.09 10.61
CA ASP A 112 16.52 16.37 10.67
C ASP A 112 15.35 16.48 9.69
N LYS A 113 15.14 15.47 8.86
CA LYS A 113 14.11 15.47 7.81
C LYS A 113 12.73 15.20 8.43
N THR A 114 11.74 16.04 8.10
CA THR A 114 10.35 15.91 8.56
C THR A 114 9.38 15.56 7.44
N ASP A 115 9.72 15.87 6.20
CA ASP A 115 8.94 15.49 5.00
C ASP A 115 9.79 14.55 4.14
N TYR A 116 9.40 13.29 4.09
CA TYR A 116 10.08 12.26 3.32
C TYR A 116 9.56 12.13 1.89
N GLY A 117 8.35 12.62 1.62
CA GLY A 117 7.69 12.46 0.34
C GLY A 117 7.08 11.07 0.14
N ILE A 118 6.90 10.67 -1.13
CA ILE A 118 6.20 9.43 -1.46
C ILE A 118 6.95 8.21 -0.94
N THR A 119 6.21 7.38 -0.22
CA THR A 119 6.65 6.14 0.41
C THR A 119 5.64 5.05 0.10
N CYS A 120 6.09 3.82 -0.06
CA CYS A 120 5.24 2.65 -0.30
C CYS A 120 5.30 1.70 0.88
N ALA A 121 4.15 1.17 1.29
CA ALA A 121 4.04 0.19 2.36
C ALA A 121 3.08 -0.95 2.02
N LEU A 122 3.27 -2.10 2.65
CA LEU A 122 2.39 -3.26 2.59
C LEU A 122 1.47 -3.27 3.79
N ILE A 123 0.16 -3.26 3.56
CA ILE A 123 -0.85 -3.19 4.60
C ILE A 123 -1.75 -4.42 4.49
N PRO A 124 -1.79 -5.27 5.52
CA PRO A 124 -2.76 -6.36 5.57
C PRO A 124 -4.20 -5.82 5.49
N ARG A 125 -5.05 -6.48 4.70
CA ARG A 125 -6.45 -6.05 4.47
C ARG A 125 -7.22 -5.79 5.77
N HIS A 126 -6.99 -6.62 6.78
CA HIS A 126 -7.74 -6.59 8.04
C HIS A 126 -7.13 -5.67 9.09
N THR A 127 -6.15 -4.85 8.73
CA THR A 127 -5.59 -3.83 9.64
C THR A 127 -6.72 -2.88 10.09
N PRO A 128 -6.87 -2.65 11.39
CA PRO A 128 -7.90 -1.75 11.91
C PRO A 128 -7.88 -0.37 11.21
N GLY A 129 -9.06 0.13 10.85
CA GLY A 129 -9.22 1.39 10.14
C GLY A 129 -9.23 1.27 8.60
N VAL A 130 -8.87 0.12 8.04
CA VAL A 130 -8.98 -0.16 6.59
C VAL A 130 -10.42 -0.51 6.22
N THR A 131 -10.92 0.11 5.17
CA THR A 131 -12.26 -0.15 4.62
C THR A 131 -12.17 -0.38 3.12
N ILE A 132 -12.73 -1.49 2.65
CA ILE A 132 -12.95 -1.77 1.23
C ILE A 132 -14.39 -1.37 0.90
N GLY A 133 -14.56 -0.47 -0.05
CA GLY A 133 -15.86 0.03 -0.43
C GLY A 133 -16.56 -0.81 -1.50
N ARG A 134 -17.69 -0.28 -1.99
CA ARG A 134 -18.50 -0.96 -3.00
C ARG A 134 -17.74 -1.06 -4.33
N ARG A 135 -17.82 -2.23 -4.99
CA ARG A 135 -17.20 -2.47 -6.30
C ARG A 135 -17.55 -1.40 -7.32
N HIS A 136 -16.55 -1.04 -8.11
CA HIS A 136 -16.70 -0.30 -9.35
C HIS A 136 -16.90 -1.25 -10.54
N PHE A 137 -17.48 -0.71 -11.62
CA PHE A 137 -17.61 -1.38 -12.91
C PHE A 137 -17.04 -0.49 -14.02
N PRO A 138 -15.70 -0.32 -14.08
CA PRO A 138 -15.09 0.53 -15.09
C PRO A 138 -15.47 0.04 -16.50
N LEU A 139 -16.02 0.93 -17.32
CA LEU A 139 -16.52 0.62 -18.68
C LEU A 139 -17.53 -0.54 -18.71
N ASN A 140 -18.26 -0.79 -17.62
CA ASN A 140 -19.16 -1.96 -17.47
C ASN A 140 -18.47 -3.32 -17.64
N VAL A 141 -17.16 -3.39 -17.45
CA VAL A 141 -16.41 -4.64 -17.53
C VAL A 141 -16.42 -5.34 -16.17
N PRO A 142 -16.78 -6.62 -16.09
CA PRO A 142 -16.89 -7.35 -14.84
C PRO A 142 -15.54 -7.86 -14.35
N PHE A 143 -14.69 -7.00 -13.82
CA PHE A 143 -13.46 -7.40 -13.12
C PHE A 143 -13.43 -6.81 -11.70
N GLN A 144 -12.56 -7.38 -10.86
CA GLN A 144 -12.43 -6.93 -9.49
C GLN A 144 -11.77 -5.55 -9.43
N ASN A 145 -12.56 -4.53 -9.11
CA ASN A 145 -12.11 -3.15 -9.00
C ASN A 145 -12.96 -2.43 -7.96
N GLY A 146 -12.38 -1.56 -7.16
CA GLY A 146 -13.12 -0.84 -6.15
C GLY A 146 -12.31 0.22 -5.42
N PRO A 147 -12.98 1.03 -4.60
CA PRO A 147 -12.33 1.97 -3.73
C PRO A 147 -11.84 1.26 -2.47
N LEU A 148 -10.82 1.83 -1.86
CA LEU A 148 -10.41 1.51 -0.50
C LEU A 148 -9.98 2.76 0.24
N SER A 149 -10.17 2.77 1.53
CA SER A 149 -9.79 3.89 2.38
C SER A 149 -9.24 3.41 3.71
N GLY A 150 -8.50 4.29 4.37
CA GLY A 150 -8.00 4.07 5.70
C GLY A 150 -8.14 5.34 6.53
N LYS A 151 -8.57 5.19 7.76
CA LYS A 151 -8.60 6.25 8.75
C LYS A 151 -7.84 5.79 9.99
N ASP A 152 -6.80 6.57 10.34
CA ASP A 152 -5.96 6.31 11.49
C ASP A 152 -5.36 4.88 11.53
N VAL A 153 -5.11 4.31 10.35
CA VAL A 153 -4.54 2.97 10.20
C VAL A 153 -3.11 2.98 10.70
N PHE A 154 -2.81 2.20 11.74
CA PHE A 154 -1.45 2.08 12.26
C PHE A 154 -0.77 0.82 11.76
N VAL A 155 0.46 0.96 11.26
CA VAL A 155 1.33 -0.14 10.86
C VAL A 155 2.75 0.08 11.40
N PRO A 156 3.51 -0.96 11.72
CA PRO A 156 4.90 -0.82 12.14
C PRO A 156 5.77 -0.31 10.98
N LEU A 157 6.95 0.22 11.27
CA LEU A 157 7.89 0.70 10.24
C LEU A 157 8.30 -0.39 9.25
N ASP A 158 8.30 -1.64 9.68
CA ASP A 158 8.62 -2.78 8.82
C ASP A 158 7.57 -3.05 7.73
N ALA A 159 6.41 -2.39 7.80
CA ALA A 159 5.44 -2.38 6.71
C ALA A 159 5.92 -1.57 5.50
N ILE A 160 6.83 -0.62 5.66
CA ILE A 160 7.44 0.12 4.55
C ILE A 160 8.20 -0.88 3.68
N ILE A 161 7.98 -0.84 2.36
CA ILE A 161 8.69 -1.73 1.43
C ILE A 161 10.18 -1.40 1.48
N GLY A 162 10.98 -2.40 1.86
CA GLY A 162 12.42 -2.24 2.10
C GLY A 162 12.77 -1.69 3.48
N GLY A 163 11.79 -1.54 4.37
CA GLY A 163 11.99 -1.08 5.74
C GLY A 163 12.17 0.43 5.87
N PRO A 164 12.47 0.93 7.08
CA PRO A 164 12.55 2.36 7.37
C PRO A 164 13.55 3.15 6.50
N LYS A 165 14.65 2.52 6.09
CA LYS A 165 15.67 3.11 5.20
C LYS A 165 15.13 3.50 3.82
N MET A 166 14.02 2.91 3.40
CA MET A 166 13.36 3.19 2.12
C MET A 166 12.26 4.27 2.25
N ALA A 167 12.13 4.90 3.40
CA ALA A 167 11.25 6.05 3.59
C ALA A 167 11.58 7.16 2.58
N GLY A 168 10.56 7.63 1.85
CA GLY A 168 10.69 8.64 0.81
C GLY A 168 11.24 8.14 -0.54
N GLN A 169 11.49 6.84 -0.69
CA GLN A 169 11.98 6.26 -1.94
C GLN A 169 10.85 5.68 -2.82
N GLY A 170 9.60 5.91 -2.45
CA GLY A 170 8.44 5.33 -3.13
C GLY A 170 8.31 5.75 -4.59
N TRP A 171 8.77 6.94 -4.97
CA TRP A 171 8.73 7.38 -6.36
C TRP A 171 9.51 6.46 -7.32
N ARG A 172 10.55 5.80 -6.84
CA ARG A 172 11.32 4.82 -7.63
C ARG A 172 10.57 3.50 -7.86
N MET A 173 9.46 3.31 -7.13
CA MET A 173 8.63 2.12 -7.16
C MET A 173 7.35 2.32 -8.00
N LEU A 174 7.11 3.54 -8.48
CA LEU A 174 5.96 3.94 -9.30
C LEU A 174 6.34 4.08 -10.76
#